data_3b310b36361cb303a4ca967340f5098a
#
_entry.id   3b310b36361cb303a4ca967340f5098a
#
_cell.length_a   1.000
_cell.length_b   1.000
_cell.length_c   1.000
_cell.angle_alpha   90.00
_cell.angle_beta   90.00
_cell.angle_gamma   90.00
#
_symmetry.space_group_name_H-M   'P 1'
#
loop_
_entity.id
_entity.type
_entity.pdbx_description
1 polymer ?
#
loop_
_entity_poly.entity_id
_entity_poly.type
_entity_poly.pdbx_seq_one_letter_code
_entity_poly.pdbx_strand_id
1 'polypeptide(L)'
;GLGDVYKRQIYEYTGDKTFRELAEKNTFKLYPLKQKGTDHDLGFQMNCSFGNAYRITGEQKYLEPIHTSARVLAGRFSPVTGVIRSWDFVRKGRDWKYPVIIDNMMNLEHLYNAGLLFGDDTLKSVAVTHANTTLCNHFRPDFTSYHLVDYDPADGRVRRKETVQGFSDESAWARGQAWALYGYTMMFRLSGYECYLNQAENIAGMLLERLPDDGIPYWDFDSDRIPDDLRDASAAAIMASAFVDLSSLTNKPEEKGRYLKMAEKQLRTLASDAYLARPGENGNFLLMHSVGSRPDNHEIDVPLTYADYYFLEALLKYSRTTQTKPNNN
;
A
#
# COMPACT_ATOMS: atom_id res chain seq x y z
N GLY A 1 6.09 18.74 -1.93
CA GLY A 1 5.50 17.60 -1.38
C GLY A 1 5.15 16.50 -2.34
N LEU A 2 4.69 15.44 -1.75
CA LEU A 2 4.28 14.21 -2.43
C LEU A 2 2.98 14.37 -3.26
N GLY A 3 2.28 15.50 -3.19
CA GLY A 3 1.07 15.80 -3.98
C GLY A 3 1.22 15.74 -5.51
N ASP A 4 2.38 15.30 -5.97
CA ASP A 4 2.71 15.25 -7.39
C ASP A 4 2.68 13.84 -7.97
N VAL A 5 2.62 12.82 -7.14
CA VAL A 5 2.64 11.42 -7.59
C VAL A 5 1.34 11.10 -8.33
N TYR A 6 0.21 11.63 -7.89
CA TYR A 6 -1.08 11.43 -8.56
C TYR A 6 -1.28 12.26 -9.85
N LYS A 7 -0.49 13.32 -10.11
CA LYS A 7 -0.53 14.04 -11.39
C LYS A 7 -0.21 13.15 -12.57
N ARG A 8 0.61 12.14 -12.35
CA ARG A 8 0.93 11.15 -13.39
C ARG A 8 -0.28 10.26 -13.70
N GLN A 9 -1.07 9.92 -12.72
CA GLN A 9 -2.34 9.20 -12.89
C GLN A 9 -3.38 10.06 -13.65
N ILE A 10 -3.42 11.37 -13.38
CA ILE A 10 -4.25 12.31 -14.14
C ILE A 10 -3.80 12.34 -15.61
N TYR A 11 -2.48 12.41 -15.86
CA TYR A 11 -1.96 12.31 -17.23
C TYR A 11 -2.32 10.98 -17.89
N GLU A 12 -2.20 9.87 -17.16
CA GLU A 12 -2.54 8.53 -17.68
C GLU A 12 -4.02 8.43 -18.10
N TYR A 13 -4.91 9.14 -17.42
CA TYR A 13 -6.33 9.18 -17.74
C TYR A 13 -6.66 10.16 -18.86
N THR A 14 -6.12 11.37 -18.79
CA THR A 14 -6.52 12.49 -19.68
C THR A 14 -5.67 12.61 -20.94
N GLY A 15 -4.44 12.12 -20.94
CA GLY A 15 -3.44 12.39 -21.98
C GLY A 15 -2.90 13.82 -22.00
N ASP A 16 -3.31 14.68 -21.06
CA ASP A 16 -2.91 16.09 -21.02
C ASP A 16 -1.41 16.24 -20.63
N LYS A 17 -0.62 16.75 -21.58
CA LYS A 17 0.83 16.93 -21.44
C LYS A 17 1.22 17.86 -20.29
N THR A 18 0.35 18.79 -19.90
CA THR A 18 0.59 19.69 -18.76
C THR A 18 0.78 18.90 -17.48
N PHE A 19 -0.08 17.89 -17.24
CA PHE A 19 0.07 17.02 -16.08
C PHE A 19 1.31 16.13 -16.16
N ARG A 20 1.71 15.70 -17.36
CA ARG A 20 2.96 14.97 -17.56
C ARG A 20 4.17 15.80 -17.14
N GLU A 21 4.27 17.03 -17.62
CA GLU A 21 5.39 17.95 -17.33
C GLU A 21 5.47 18.29 -15.84
N LEU A 22 4.32 18.58 -15.21
CA LEU A 22 4.24 18.81 -13.77
C LEU A 22 4.66 17.58 -12.95
N ALA A 23 4.19 16.40 -13.33
CA ALA A 23 4.56 15.15 -12.69
C ALA A 23 6.06 14.88 -12.82
N GLU A 24 6.64 15.09 -14.01
CA GLU A 24 8.07 14.90 -14.25
C GLU A 24 8.92 15.84 -13.38
N LYS A 25 8.61 17.14 -13.40
CA LYS A 25 9.29 18.15 -12.58
C LYS A 25 9.34 17.74 -11.10
N ASN A 26 8.26 17.18 -10.60
CA ASN A 26 8.17 16.80 -9.19
C ASN A 26 8.80 15.43 -8.91
N THR A 27 8.68 14.47 -9.84
CA THR A 27 9.40 13.19 -9.76
C THR A 27 10.89 13.42 -9.57
N PHE A 28 11.52 14.32 -10.36
CA PHE A 28 12.95 14.57 -10.23
C PHE A 28 13.37 15.30 -8.94
N LYS A 29 12.46 15.92 -8.20
CA LYS A 29 12.77 16.40 -6.84
C LYS A 29 13.03 15.25 -5.86
N LEU A 30 12.50 14.05 -6.13
CA LEU A 30 12.73 12.85 -5.33
C LEU A 30 14.03 12.12 -5.73
N TYR A 31 14.68 12.52 -6.81
CA TYR A 31 15.90 11.87 -7.31
C TYR A 31 17.00 11.66 -6.25
N PRO A 32 17.28 12.60 -5.32
CA PRO A 32 18.28 12.38 -4.26
C PRO A 32 17.89 11.25 -3.29
N LEU A 33 16.61 10.92 -3.17
CA LEU A 33 16.14 9.88 -2.24
C LEU A 33 16.54 8.46 -2.65
N LYS A 34 16.89 8.24 -3.92
CA LYS A 34 17.29 6.91 -4.43
C LYS A 34 18.40 6.22 -3.63
N GLN A 35 19.22 6.99 -2.91
CA GLN A 35 20.30 6.51 -2.06
C GLN A 35 19.98 6.53 -0.57
N LYS A 36 18.76 6.94 -0.19
CA LYS A 36 18.34 7.05 1.21
C LYS A 36 17.91 5.68 1.75
N GLY A 37 18.84 4.93 2.29
CA GLY A 37 18.61 3.59 2.85
C GLY A 37 18.25 3.56 4.34
N THR A 38 17.62 4.60 4.90
CA THR A 38 17.34 4.72 6.35
C THR A 38 16.05 4.04 6.80
N ASP A 39 15.13 3.85 5.86
CA ASP A 39 13.82 3.24 6.09
C ASP A 39 13.33 2.44 4.86
N HIS A 40 12.24 1.70 5.05
CA HIS A 40 11.66 0.85 4.02
C HIS A 40 10.89 1.61 2.95
N ASP A 41 10.41 2.81 3.23
CA ASP A 41 9.54 3.59 2.33
C ASP A 41 10.20 3.98 1.00
N LEU A 42 11.49 3.76 0.89
CA LEU A 42 12.24 4.03 -0.33
C LEU A 42 11.62 3.33 -1.55
N GLY A 43 11.23 2.05 -1.42
CA GLY A 43 10.60 1.31 -2.51
C GLY A 43 9.26 1.91 -2.91
N PHE A 44 8.42 2.19 -1.93
CA PHE A 44 7.13 2.82 -2.13
C PHE A 44 7.24 4.20 -2.83
N GLN A 45 8.11 5.07 -2.33
CA GLN A 45 8.35 6.41 -2.89
C GLN A 45 8.84 6.34 -4.33
N MET A 46 9.79 5.46 -4.62
CA MET A 46 10.40 5.35 -5.94
C MET A 46 9.51 4.62 -6.95
N ASN A 47 8.73 3.62 -6.53
CA ASN A 47 7.77 2.94 -7.40
C ASN A 47 6.63 3.88 -7.82
N CYS A 48 6.01 4.57 -6.88
CA CYS A 48 4.92 5.51 -7.15
C CYS A 48 5.36 6.69 -8.02
N SER A 49 6.63 7.07 -8.00
CA SER A 49 7.19 8.19 -8.78
C SER A 49 7.90 7.72 -10.06
N PHE A 50 9.15 7.27 -9.94
CA PHE A 50 9.98 6.85 -11.09
C PHE A 50 9.47 5.57 -11.74
N GLY A 51 8.99 4.59 -10.95
CA GLY A 51 8.41 3.36 -11.47
C GLY A 51 7.20 3.61 -12.37
N ASN A 52 6.22 4.38 -11.90
CA ASN A 52 5.08 4.78 -12.70
C ASN A 52 5.46 5.68 -13.89
N ALA A 53 6.49 6.53 -13.72
CA ALA A 53 7.00 7.33 -14.82
C ALA A 53 7.51 6.46 -15.98
N TYR A 54 8.30 5.45 -15.65
CA TYR A 54 8.80 4.49 -16.63
C TYR A 54 7.67 3.65 -17.23
N ARG A 55 6.79 3.11 -16.40
CA ARG A 55 5.64 2.29 -16.85
C ARG A 55 4.79 3.00 -17.90
N ILE A 56 4.55 4.30 -17.74
CA ILE A 56 3.67 5.08 -18.62
C ILE A 56 4.39 5.59 -19.86
N THR A 57 5.68 5.95 -19.75
CA THR A 57 6.40 6.66 -20.82
C THR A 57 7.45 5.82 -21.55
N GLY A 58 7.99 4.77 -20.90
CA GLY A 58 9.11 3.99 -21.42
C GLY A 58 10.46 4.74 -21.46
N GLU A 59 10.55 5.95 -20.90
CA GLU A 59 11.72 6.80 -21.03
C GLU A 59 12.91 6.32 -20.18
N GLN A 60 14.07 6.13 -20.80
CA GLN A 60 15.29 5.56 -20.19
C GLN A 60 15.82 6.36 -19.00
N LYS A 61 15.53 7.66 -18.91
CA LYS A 61 15.97 8.54 -17.81
C LYS A 61 15.46 8.13 -16.43
N TYR A 62 14.43 7.28 -16.36
CA TYR A 62 13.87 6.77 -15.12
C TYR A 62 14.52 5.46 -14.63
N LEU A 63 15.29 4.78 -15.47
CA LEU A 63 15.87 3.47 -15.15
C LEU A 63 16.92 3.53 -14.05
N GLU A 64 17.83 4.50 -14.12
CA GLU A 64 18.92 4.61 -13.15
C GLU A 64 18.40 4.81 -11.71
N PRO A 65 17.47 5.75 -11.42
CA PRO A 65 16.94 5.89 -10.07
C PRO A 65 16.15 4.66 -9.60
N ILE A 66 15.44 3.95 -10.50
CA ILE A 66 14.76 2.70 -10.16
C ILE A 66 15.77 1.63 -9.73
N HIS A 67 16.82 1.42 -10.54
CA HIS A 67 17.84 0.41 -10.26
C HIS A 67 18.59 0.69 -8.96
N THR A 68 19.06 1.94 -8.81
CA THR A 68 19.82 2.35 -7.62
C THR A 68 19.02 2.17 -6.35
N SER A 69 17.78 2.67 -6.32
CA SER A 69 16.93 2.58 -5.12
C SER A 69 16.50 1.14 -4.78
N ALA A 70 16.27 0.30 -5.80
CA ALA A 70 15.97 -1.11 -5.56
C ALA A 70 17.14 -1.83 -4.89
N ARG A 71 18.38 -1.58 -5.32
CA ARG A 71 19.58 -2.15 -4.67
C ARG A 71 19.79 -1.61 -3.25
N VAL A 72 19.56 -0.32 -3.04
CA VAL A 72 19.63 0.28 -1.69
C VAL A 72 18.59 -0.33 -0.75
N LEU A 73 17.35 -0.49 -1.22
CA LEU A 73 16.30 -1.14 -0.45
C LEU A 73 16.63 -2.62 -0.17
N ALA A 74 17.12 -3.36 -1.16
CA ALA A 74 17.54 -4.75 -0.99
C ALA A 74 18.67 -4.90 0.03
N GLY A 75 19.54 -3.89 0.18
CA GLY A 75 20.57 -3.85 1.22
C GLY A 75 20.03 -3.82 2.66
N ARG A 76 18.75 -3.55 2.87
CA ARG A 76 18.08 -3.64 4.18
C ARG A 76 17.55 -5.04 4.52
N PHE A 77 17.66 -5.96 3.58
CA PHE A 77 17.24 -7.35 3.76
C PHE A 77 18.31 -8.12 4.53
N SER A 78 17.87 -8.96 5.46
CA SER A 78 18.75 -9.94 6.14
C SER A 78 18.31 -11.35 5.77
N PRO A 79 19.22 -12.19 5.26
CA PRO A 79 18.91 -13.60 5.00
C PRO A 79 18.64 -14.41 6.29
N VAL A 80 19.09 -13.93 7.45
CA VAL A 80 18.84 -14.57 8.75
C VAL A 80 17.38 -14.38 9.17
N THR A 81 16.85 -13.16 9.05
CA THR A 81 15.45 -12.87 9.41
C THR A 81 14.48 -13.15 8.25
N GLY A 82 14.97 -13.19 7.01
CA GLY A 82 14.16 -13.35 5.80
C GLY A 82 13.30 -12.14 5.46
N VAL A 83 13.60 -10.96 6.02
CA VAL A 83 12.80 -9.75 5.83
C VAL A 83 13.66 -8.49 5.66
N ILE A 84 13.04 -7.44 5.13
CA ILE A 84 13.60 -6.09 5.00
C ILE A 84 13.29 -5.34 6.29
N ARG A 85 14.31 -4.76 6.93
CA ARG A 85 14.15 -3.94 8.13
C ARG A 85 13.40 -2.65 7.83
N SER A 86 12.42 -2.27 8.66
CA SER A 86 11.60 -1.09 8.43
C SER A 86 12.37 0.22 8.65
N TRP A 87 13.08 0.36 9.78
CA TRP A 87 13.85 1.57 10.11
C TRP A 87 15.05 1.25 11.00
N ASP A 88 15.96 2.21 11.11
CA ASP A 88 17.21 2.07 11.89
C ASP A 88 17.20 2.91 13.17
N PHE A 89 16.23 3.82 13.33
CA PHE A 89 16.14 4.66 14.53
C PHE A 89 15.59 3.87 15.74
N VAL A 90 16.03 4.30 16.93
CA VAL A 90 15.53 3.78 18.20
C VAL A 90 14.37 4.65 18.66
N ARG A 91 13.21 4.05 18.89
CA ARG A 91 12.05 4.76 19.48
C ARG A 91 12.16 4.70 21.01
N LYS A 92 11.99 5.87 21.67
CA LYS A 92 12.04 5.96 23.13
C LYS A 92 11.08 4.94 23.78
N GLY A 93 11.59 4.16 24.72
CA GLY A 93 10.82 3.13 25.42
C GLY A 93 10.65 1.82 24.66
N ARG A 94 11.27 1.66 23.49
CA ARG A 94 11.28 0.43 22.70
C ARG A 94 12.71 -0.08 22.51
N ASP A 95 12.90 -1.41 22.62
CA ASP A 95 14.19 -2.08 22.46
C ASP A 95 14.19 -3.05 21.26
N TRP A 96 13.49 -2.65 20.18
CA TRP A 96 13.44 -3.44 18.95
C TRP A 96 14.84 -3.65 18.37
N LYS A 97 15.11 -4.88 17.96
CA LYS A 97 16.38 -5.22 17.32
C LYS A 97 16.30 -5.19 15.80
N TYR A 98 15.21 -5.73 15.25
CA TYR A 98 14.98 -5.79 13.82
C TYR A 98 13.48 -5.62 13.52
N PRO A 99 12.94 -4.40 13.64
CA PRO A 99 11.52 -4.12 13.48
C PRO A 99 11.11 -4.20 12.01
N VAL A 100 9.98 -4.84 11.77
CA VAL A 100 9.36 -4.98 10.45
C VAL A 100 7.87 -4.73 10.59
N ILE A 101 7.33 -3.78 9.81
CA ILE A 101 5.90 -3.50 9.80
C ILE A 101 5.25 -4.03 8.53
N ILE A 102 3.94 -4.25 8.60
CA ILE A 102 3.17 -4.79 7.47
C ILE A 102 3.25 -3.89 6.22
N ASP A 103 3.47 -2.61 6.39
CA ASP A 103 3.69 -1.60 5.35
C ASP A 103 4.84 -1.94 4.41
N ASN A 104 5.82 -2.73 4.88
CA ASN A 104 6.93 -3.19 4.03
C ASN A 104 6.46 -3.93 2.77
N MET A 105 5.27 -4.54 2.80
CA MET A 105 4.68 -5.20 1.64
C MET A 105 4.56 -4.25 0.44
N MET A 106 4.34 -2.95 0.69
CA MET A 106 4.19 -1.94 -0.36
C MET A 106 5.49 -1.62 -1.11
N ASN A 107 6.62 -2.05 -0.59
CA ASN A 107 7.94 -1.84 -1.20
C ASN A 107 8.37 -2.99 -2.13
N LEU A 108 7.67 -4.12 -2.05
CA LEU A 108 8.04 -5.33 -2.79
C LEU A 108 7.77 -5.20 -4.30
N GLU A 109 6.78 -4.40 -4.69
CA GLU A 109 6.51 -4.12 -6.11
C GLU A 109 7.71 -3.47 -6.79
N HIS A 110 8.36 -2.52 -6.10
CA HIS A 110 9.57 -1.87 -6.59
C HIS A 110 10.70 -2.87 -6.82
N LEU A 111 10.97 -3.74 -5.84
CA LEU A 111 12.01 -4.77 -5.94
C LEU A 111 11.72 -5.78 -7.05
N TYR A 112 10.50 -6.29 -7.09
CA TYR A 112 10.14 -7.32 -8.05
C TYR A 112 10.18 -6.79 -9.49
N ASN A 113 9.61 -5.61 -9.72
CA ASN A 113 9.63 -4.96 -11.03
C ASN A 113 11.05 -4.57 -11.46
N ALA A 114 11.88 -4.06 -10.55
CA ALA A 114 13.30 -3.80 -10.85
C ALA A 114 14.03 -5.10 -11.20
N GLY A 115 13.76 -6.19 -10.47
CA GLY A 115 14.31 -7.51 -10.79
C GLY A 115 13.95 -8.01 -12.18
N LEU A 116 12.68 -7.82 -12.62
CA LEU A 116 12.25 -8.13 -13.98
C LEU A 116 12.93 -7.22 -15.01
N LEU A 117 12.97 -5.93 -14.74
CA LEU A 117 13.45 -4.90 -15.67
C LEU A 117 14.95 -5.01 -15.96
N PHE A 118 15.74 -5.36 -14.94
CA PHE A 118 17.19 -5.44 -15.03
C PHE A 118 17.75 -6.87 -15.07
N GLY A 119 16.90 -7.89 -15.05
CA GLY A 119 17.33 -9.29 -15.00
C GLY A 119 18.04 -9.67 -13.70
N ASP A 120 17.71 -9.00 -12.58
CA ASP A 120 18.31 -9.24 -11.26
C ASP A 120 17.39 -10.14 -10.41
N ASP A 121 17.67 -11.46 -10.46
CA ASP A 121 16.92 -12.45 -9.70
C ASP A 121 17.06 -12.27 -8.18
N THR A 122 18.12 -11.63 -7.71
CA THR A 122 18.31 -11.33 -6.28
C THR A 122 17.21 -10.39 -5.76
N LEU A 123 16.87 -9.35 -6.52
CA LEU A 123 15.82 -8.41 -6.15
C LEU A 123 14.43 -9.10 -6.05
N LYS A 124 14.14 -9.99 -7.01
CA LYS A 124 12.90 -10.80 -6.97
C LYS A 124 12.90 -11.76 -5.78
N SER A 125 14.02 -12.42 -5.52
CA SER A 125 14.19 -13.36 -4.40
C SER A 125 13.99 -12.65 -3.05
N VAL A 126 14.53 -11.45 -2.87
CA VAL A 126 14.33 -10.63 -1.67
C VAL A 126 12.86 -10.31 -1.47
N ALA A 127 12.15 -9.87 -2.52
CA ALA A 127 10.72 -9.57 -2.43
C ALA A 127 9.89 -10.81 -2.05
N VAL A 128 10.14 -11.95 -2.70
CA VAL A 128 9.43 -13.22 -2.44
C VAL A 128 9.73 -13.73 -1.03
N THR A 129 11.00 -13.70 -0.60
CA THR A 129 11.38 -14.18 0.74
C THR A 129 10.75 -13.31 1.82
N HIS A 130 10.75 -11.98 1.64
CA HIS A 130 10.07 -11.06 2.56
C HIS A 130 8.58 -11.38 2.65
N ALA A 131 7.88 -11.53 1.51
CA ALA A 131 6.45 -11.83 1.48
C ALA A 131 6.13 -13.17 2.17
N ASN A 132 6.94 -14.21 1.96
CA ASN A 132 6.79 -15.52 2.60
C ASN A 132 6.98 -15.45 4.13
N THR A 133 8.00 -14.73 4.59
CA THR A 133 8.25 -14.58 6.03
C THR A 133 7.14 -13.76 6.70
N THR A 134 6.65 -12.70 6.01
CA THR A 134 5.51 -11.91 6.46
C THR A 134 4.24 -12.76 6.53
N LEU A 135 3.99 -13.63 5.54
CA LEU A 135 2.86 -14.57 5.54
C LEU A 135 2.84 -15.45 6.79
N CYS A 136 4.00 -15.95 7.18
CA CYS A 136 4.14 -16.84 8.34
C CYS A 136 4.01 -16.11 9.69
N ASN A 137 4.44 -14.85 9.78
CA ASN A 137 4.68 -14.23 11.08
C ASN A 137 3.74 -13.06 11.41
N HIS A 138 3.19 -12.35 10.40
CA HIS A 138 2.42 -11.13 10.62
C HIS A 138 0.91 -11.34 10.76
N PHE A 139 0.39 -12.54 10.59
CA PHE A 139 -1.05 -12.78 10.62
C PHE A 139 -1.49 -13.58 11.84
N ARG A 140 -2.70 -13.26 12.30
CA ARG A 140 -3.45 -14.01 13.29
C ARG A 140 -4.29 -15.09 12.60
N PRO A 141 -4.84 -16.06 13.35
CA PRO A 141 -5.69 -17.11 12.77
C PRO A 141 -6.94 -16.59 12.05
N ASP A 142 -7.42 -15.39 12.39
CA ASP A 142 -8.53 -14.70 11.75
C ASP A 142 -8.14 -13.85 10.54
N PHE A 143 -6.90 -13.97 10.08
CA PHE A 143 -6.29 -13.24 8.96
C PHE A 143 -6.08 -11.74 9.17
N THR A 144 -6.32 -11.21 10.38
CA THR A 144 -5.89 -9.86 10.72
C THR A 144 -4.36 -9.81 10.86
N SER A 145 -3.75 -8.71 10.43
CA SER A 145 -2.30 -8.53 10.55
C SER A 145 -1.92 -7.81 11.83
N TYR A 146 -0.82 -8.24 12.46
CA TYR A 146 -0.06 -7.40 13.38
C TYR A 146 0.56 -6.23 12.60
N HIS A 147 0.65 -5.06 13.23
CA HIS A 147 1.34 -3.94 12.63
C HIS A 147 2.85 -4.20 12.55
N LEU A 148 3.47 -4.56 13.68
CA LEU A 148 4.91 -4.74 13.82
C LEU A 148 5.27 -6.13 14.34
N VAL A 149 6.28 -6.74 13.70
CA VAL A 149 6.97 -7.92 14.20
C VAL A 149 8.45 -7.57 14.37
N ASP A 150 8.98 -7.77 15.58
CA ASP A 150 10.41 -7.58 15.89
C ASP A 150 11.12 -8.94 15.85
N TYR A 151 12.19 -9.01 15.09
CA TYR A 151 12.98 -10.23 14.92
C TYR A 151 14.32 -10.15 15.68
N ASP A 152 14.87 -11.29 16.07
CA ASP A 152 16.25 -11.37 16.51
C ASP A 152 17.18 -11.49 15.28
N PRO A 153 18.09 -10.52 15.08
CA PRO A 153 18.99 -10.54 13.91
C PRO A 153 20.04 -11.68 13.98
N ALA A 154 20.21 -12.34 15.13
CA ALA A 154 21.18 -13.42 15.29
C ALA A 154 20.67 -14.77 14.77
N ASP A 155 19.35 -15.03 14.89
CA ASP A 155 18.76 -16.33 14.55
C ASP A 155 17.42 -16.26 13.79
N GLY A 156 16.91 -15.07 13.54
CA GLY A 156 15.67 -14.83 12.78
C GLY A 156 14.38 -15.11 13.54
N ARG A 157 14.42 -15.46 14.83
CA ARG A 157 13.21 -15.74 15.61
C ARG A 157 12.40 -14.47 15.86
N VAL A 158 11.07 -14.61 15.87
CA VAL A 158 10.17 -13.55 16.32
C VAL A 158 10.37 -13.32 17.82
N ARG A 159 10.68 -12.08 18.19
CA ARG A 159 10.82 -11.64 19.58
C ARG A 159 9.49 -11.13 20.13
N ARG A 160 8.78 -10.33 19.35
CA ARG A 160 7.52 -9.67 19.75
C ARG A 160 6.67 -9.38 18.55
N LYS A 161 5.37 -9.23 18.80
CA LYS A 161 4.37 -8.69 17.87
C LYS A 161 3.69 -7.54 18.57
N GLU A 162 3.73 -6.36 17.98
CA GLU A 162 3.31 -5.11 18.62
C GLU A 162 2.65 -4.17 17.62
N THR A 163 2.15 -3.05 18.12
CA THR A 163 1.71 -1.94 17.28
C THR A 163 2.52 -0.67 17.52
N VAL A 164 2.52 0.22 16.52
CA VAL A 164 3.03 1.59 16.61
C VAL A 164 1.91 2.58 16.36
N GLN A 165 1.06 2.29 15.37
CA GLN A 165 0.01 3.19 14.89
C GLN A 165 -1.40 2.67 15.19
N GLY A 166 -1.58 1.40 15.58
CA GLY A 166 -2.86 0.80 15.95
C GLY A 166 -3.28 1.11 17.39
N PHE A 167 -4.51 0.75 17.73
CA PHE A 167 -5.13 0.96 19.03
C PHE A 167 -4.43 0.17 20.15
N SER A 168 -4.11 -1.10 19.88
CA SER A 168 -3.38 -1.98 20.82
C SER A 168 -2.57 -3.01 20.05
N ASP A 169 -1.66 -3.72 20.74
CA ASP A 169 -0.82 -4.76 20.12
C ASP A 169 -1.65 -5.89 19.50
N GLU A 170 -2.84 -6.14 20.03
CA GLU A 170 -3.74 -7.18 19.54
C GLU A 170 -4.83 -6.64 18.59
N SER A 171 -4.91 -5.33 18.36
CA SER A 171 -5.92 -4.74 17.49
C SER A 171 -5.59 -4.88 16.00
N ALA A 172 -6.60 -4.67 15.17
CA ALA A 172 -6.48 -4.66 13.72
C ALA A 172 -6.48 -3.21 13.20
N TRP A 173 -5.31 -2.59 13.16
CA TRP A 173 -5.14 -1.26 12.59
C TRP A 173 -5.55 -1.23 11.11
N ALA A 174 -6.52 -0.39 10.75
CA ALA A 174 -7.21 -0.48 9.47
C ALA A 174 -6.28 -0.31 8.25
N ARG A 175 -5.37 0.66 8.30
CA ARG A 175 -4.43 0.87 7.19
C ARG A 175 -3.43 -0.28 7.06
N GLY A 176 -3.06 -0.93 8.18
CA GLY A 176 -2.25 -2.16 8.13
C GLY A 176 -2.95 -3.30 7.41
N GLN A 177 -4.26 -3.49 7.64
CA GLN A 177 -5.05 -4.48 6.91
C GLN A 177 -5.14 -4.12 5.43
N ALA A 178 -5.27 -2.84 5.09
CA ALA A 178 -5.27 -2.36 3.71
C ALA A 178 -3.94 -2.62 3.00
N TRP A 179 -2.80 -2.36 3.67
CA TRP A 179 -1.47 -2.68 3.14
C TRP A 179 -1.29 -4.19 2.90
N ALA A 180 -1.77 -5.01 3.84
CA ALA A 180 -1.74 -6.46 3.70
C ALA A 180 -2.54 -6.93 2.48
N LEU A 181 -3.78 -6.48 2.33
CA LEU A 181 -4.63 -6.82 1.19
C LEU A 181 -3.97 -6.42 -0.13
N TYR A 182 -3.52 -5.16 -0.23
CA TYR A 182 -2.87 -4.66 -1.45
C TYR A 182 -1.58 -5.43 -1.74
N GLY A 183 -0.74 -5.60 -0.73
CA GLY A 183 0.56 -6.24 -0.86
C GLY A 183 0.47 -7.68 -1.36
N TYR A 184 -0.43 -8.51 -0.81
CA TYR A 184 -0.58 -9.89 -1.26
C TYR A 184 -1.28 -9.99 -2.62
N THR A 185 -2.26 -9.13 -2.92
CA THR A 185 -2.86 -9.03 -4.25
C THR A 185 -1.81 -8.69 -5.31
N MET A 186 -0.97 -7.69 -5.02
CA MET A 186 0.13 -7.27 -5.87
C MET A 186 1.19 -8.36 -6.04
N MET A 187 1.60 -9.04 -4.97
CA MET A 187 2.58 -10.11 -5.05
C MET A 187 2.07 -11.31 -5.88
N PHE A 188 0.78 -11.65 -5.78
CA PHE A 188 0.19 -12.64 -6.68
C PHE A 188 0.22 -12.19 -8.14
N ARG A 189 -0.21 -10.97 -8.42
CA ARG A 189 -0.18 -10.39 -9.78
C ARG A 189 1.21 -10.45 -10.42
N LEU A 190 2.26 -10.24 -9.63
CA LEU A 190 3.65 -10.21 -10.12
C LEU A 190 4.28 -11.59 -10.24
N SER A 191 4.02 -12.48 -9.30
CA SER A 191 4.72 -13.77 -9.19
C SER A 191 3.91 -14.98 -9.64
N GLY A 192 2.58 -14.89 -9.60
CA GLY A 192 1.68 -16.02 -9.86
C GLY A 192 1.64 -17.07 -8.74
N TYR A 193 2.21 -16.80 -7.56
CA TYR A 193 2.21 -17.79 -6.46
C TYR A 193 0.85 -17.84 -5.77
N GLU A 194 0.16 -18.97 -5.90
CA GLU A 194 -1.20 -19.20 -5.36
C GLU A 194 -1.33 -18.94 -3.85
N CYS A 195 -0.28 -19.13 -3.06
CA CYS A 195 -0.31 -18.81 -1.64
C CYS A 195 -0.59 -17.33 -1.36
N TYR A 196 -0.17 -16.44 -2.26
CA TYR A 196 -0.45 -15.00 -2.12
C TYR A 196 -1.88 -14.66 -2.50
N LEU A 197 -2.45 -15.31 -3.54
CA LEU A 197 -3.87 -15.18 -3.86
C LEU A 197 -4.74 -15.65 -2.70
N ASN A 198 -4.45 -16.83 -2.17
CA ASN A 198 -5.19 -17.39 -1.03
C ASN A 198 -5.13 -16.45 0.18
N GLN A 199 -3.97 -15.86 0.47
CA GLN A 199 -3.85 -14.90 1.56
C GLN A 199 -4.62 -13.61 1.30
N ALA A 200 -4.56 -13.06 0.09
CA ALA A 200 -5.33 -11.88 -0.30
C ALA A 200 -6.84 -12.13 -0.17
N GLU A 201 -7.33 -13.29 -0.62
CA GLU A 201 -8.74 -13.68 -0.51
C GLU A 201 -9.18 -13.85 0.95
N ASN A 202 -8.34 -14.42 1.81
CA ASN A 202 -8.61 -14.56 3.24
C ASN A 202 -8.72 -13.18 3.93
N ILE A 203 -7.77 -12.28 3.65
CA ILE A 203 -7.81 -10.90 4.15
C ILE A 203 -9.06 -10.18 3.62
N ALA A 204 -9.37 -10.34 2.33
CA ALA A 204 -10.55 -9.75 1.72
C ALA A 204 -11.85 -10.24 2.39
N GLY A 205 -11.96 -11.54 2.68
CA GLY A 205 -13.09 -12.13 3.41
C GLY A 205 -13.26 -11.49 4.79
N MET A 206 -12.20 -11.43 5.58
CA MET A 206 -12.17 -10.78 6.90
C MET A 206 -12.61 -9.31 6.82
N LEU A 207 -12.10 -8.56 5.83
CA LEU A 207 -12.47 -7.16 5.65
C LEU A 207 -13.94 -6.98 5.26
N LEU A 208 -14.48 -7.82 4.37
CA LEU A 208 -15.89 -7.77 3.97
C LEU A 208 -16.85 -8.02 5.14
N GLU A 209 -16.41 -8.76 6.15
CA GLU A 209 -17.20 -9.01 7.37
C GLU A 209 -17.10 -7.87 8.39
N ARG A 210 -15.97 -7.14 8.43
CA ARG A 210 -15.69 -6.13 9.46
C ARG A 210 -15.91 -4.69 9.01
N LEU A 211 -15.94 -4.42 7.71
CA LEU A 211 -16.15 -3.08 7.18
C LEU A 211 -17.57 -2.57 7.53
N PRO A 212 -17.70 -1.28 7.93
CA PRO A 212 -18.99 -0.63 8.10
C PRO A 212 -19.81 -0.60 6.80
N ASP A 213 -21.12 -0.36 6.92
CA ASP A 213 -22.05 -0.35 5.79
C ASP A 213 -21.67 0.62 4.67
N ASP A 214 -21.01 1.73 4.98
CA ASP A 214 -20.53 2.70 4.00
C ASP A 214 -19.20 2.31 3.32
N GLY A 215 -18.56 1.24 3.80
CA GLY A 215 -17.30 0.71 3.28
C GLY A 215 -16.05 1.45 3.75
N ILE A 216 -16.17 2.50 4.57
CA ILE A 216 -15.03 3.25 5.08
C ILE A 216 -14.67 2.73 6.48
N PRO A 217 -13.47 2.18 6.71
CA PRO A 217 -13.11 1.66 8.02
C PRO A 217 -12.95 2.77 9.06
N TYR A 218 -13.13 2.42 10.33
CA TYR A 218 -12.56 3.18 11.41
C TYR A 218 -11.02 3.07 11.33
N TRP A 219 -10.29 3.99 11.97
CA TRP A 219 -8.83 4.00 11.95
C TRP A 219 -8.21 2.71 12.52
N ASP A 220 -8.95 2.03 13.41
CA ASP A 220 -8.68 0.69 13.92
C ASP A 220 -10.00 -0.04 14.09
N PHE A 221 -10.07 -1.31 13.67
CA PHE A 221 -11.30 -2.10 13.73
C PHE A 221 -11.72 -2.49 15.15
N ASP A 222 -10.80 -2.39 16.11
CA ASP A 222 -11.00 -2.77 17.50
C ASP A 222 -10.97 -1.56 18.46
N SER A 223 -11.11 -0.33 17.93
CA SER A 223 -11.22 0.85 18.76
C SER A 223 -12.42 0.77 19.68
N ASP A 224 -12.22 1.07 20.97
CA ASP A 224 -13.24 1.06 22.02
C ASP A 224 -14.27 2.20 21.89
N ARG A 225 -14.08 3.10 20.92
CA ARG A 225 -14.97 4.23 20.66
C ARG A 225 -15.92 4.02 19.48
N ILE A 226 -15.88 2.88 18.81
CA ILE A 226 -16.82 2.55 17.74
C ILE A 226 -18.25 2.49 18.31
N PRO A 227 -19.27 3.14 17.67
CA PRO A 227 -19.28 3.74 16.34
C PRO A 227 -18.86 5.24 16.28
N ASP A 228 -18.52 5.87 17.36
CA ASP A 228 -18.25 7.32 17.45
C ASP A 228 -16.74 7.64 17.38
N ASP A 229 -16.00 6.95 16.50
CA ASP A 229 -14.57 7.16 16.31
C ASP A 229 -14.22 7.58 14.88
N LEU A 230 -12.95 7.98 14.70
CA LEU A 230 -12.41 8.48 13.45
C LEU A 230 -12.45 7.44 12.33
N ARG A 231 -12.77 7.88 11.13
CA ARG A 231 -12.69 7.09 9.90
C ARG A 231 -11.33 7.28 9.25
N ASP A 232 -10.88 6.31 8.48
CA ASP A 232 -9.64 6.41 7.70
C ASP A 232 -9.91 6.25 6.19
N ALA A 233 -10.07 7.40 5.52
CA ALA A 233 -10.25 7.45 4.08
C ALA A 233 -9.04 6.86 3.32
N SER A 234 -7.84 6.95 3.88
CA SER A 234 -6.64 6.39 3.27
C SER A 234 -6.69 4.87 3.20
N ALA A 235 -7.11 4.22 4.28
CA ALA A 235 -7.29 2.77 4.30
C ALA A 235 -8.37 2.31 3.29
N ALA A 236 -9.49 3.04 3.21
CA ALA A 236 -10.54 2.75 2.22
C ALA A 236 -10.04 2.87 0.77
N ALA A 237 -9.27 3.91 0.46
CA ALA A 237 -8.72 4.12 -0.88
C ALA A 237 -7.76 2.99 -1.30
N ILE A 238 -6.89 2.55 -0.39
CA ILE A 238 -5.97 1.43 -0.60
C ILE A 238 -6.75 0.12 -0.80
N MET A 239 -7.74 -0.15 0.08
CA MET A 239 -8.59 -1.32 -0.04
C MET A 239 -9.35 -1.34 -1.37
N ALA A 240 -9.93 -0.21 -1.79
CA ALA A 240 -10.64 -0.10 -3.06
C ALA A 240 -9.75 -0.48 -4.24
N SER A 241 -8.52 0.03 -4.28
CA SER A 241 -7.55 -0.32 -5.33
C SER A 241 -7.22 -1.81 -5.33
N ALA A 242 -7.01 -2.39 -4.15
CA ALA A 242 -6.72 -3.81 -4.01
C ALA A 242 -7.92 -4.70 -4.39
N PHE A 243 -9.13 -4.35 -3.98
CA PHE A 243 -10.35 -5.08 -4.34
C PHE A 243 -10.63 -5.08 -5.84
N VAL A 244 -10.36 -3.97 -6.56
CA VAL A 244 -10.47 -3.96 -8.03
C VAL A 244 -9.49 -4.95 -8.65
N ASP A 245 -8.23 -4.94 -8.26
CA ASP A 245 -7.24 -5.90 -8.77
C ASP A 245 -7.65 -7.34 -8.43
N LEU A 246 -7.99 -7.61 -7.17
CA LEU A 246 -8.35 -8.94 -6.70
C LEU A 246 -9.59 -9.48 -7.42
N SER A 247 -10.58 -8.61 -7.75
CA SER A 247 -11.74 -9.00 -8.55
C SER A 247 -11.39 -9.54 -9.92
N SER A 248 -10.27 -9.10 -10.49
CA SER A 248 -9.78 -9.55 -11.80
C SER A 248 -8.88 -10.76 -11.72
N LEU A 249 -8.28 -11.02 -10.56
CA LEU A 249 -7.28 -12.07 -10.33
C LEU A 249 -7.87 -13.34 -9.73
N THR A 250 -8.96 -13.23 -8.96
CA THR A 250 -9.60 -14.39 -8.32
C THR A 250 -10.23 -15.33 -9.36
N ASN A 251 -10.09 -16.64 -9.12
CA ASN A 251 -10.71 -17.69 -9.90
C ASN A 251 -12.14 -18.04 -9.40
N LYS A 252 -12.65 -17.37 -8.37
CA LYS A 252 -13.97 -17.60 -7.75
C LYS A 252 -15.00 -16.60 -8.29
N PRO A 253 -15.96 -17.00 -9.14
CA PRO A 253 -16.88 -16.07 -9.79
C PRO A 253 -17.75 -15.25 -8.81
N GLU A 254 -18.19 -15.86 -7.71
CA GLU A 254 -18.95 -15.20 -6.66
C GLU A 254 -18.15 -14.13 -5.94
N GLU A 255 -16.89 -14.39 -5.64
CA GLU A 255 -16.00 -13.46 -4.95
C GLU A 255 -15.62 -12.28 -5.85
N LYS A 256 -15.45 -12.52 -7.15
CA LYS A 256 -15.21 -11.45 -8.14
C LYS A 256 -16.25 -10.33 -8.05
N GLY A 257 -17.53 -10.70 -8.00
CA GLY A 257 -18.62 -9.75 -7.89
C GLY A 257 -18.64 -9.02 -6.54
N ARG A 258 -18.34 -9.74 -5.45
CA ARG A 258 -18.29 -9.17 -4.09
C ARG A 258 -17.17 -8.13 -3.95
N TYR A 259 -15.96 -8.46 -4.44
CA TYR A 259 -14.81 -7.53 -4.38
C TYR A 259 -15.06 -6.27 -5.22
N LEU A 260 -15.55 -6.43 -6.45
CA LEU A 260 -15.82 -5.28 -7.30
C LEU A 260 -16.93 -4.38 -6.73
N LYS A 261 -17.99 -4.98 -6.13
CA LYS A 261 -19.06 -4.24 -5.45
C LYS A 261 -18.56 -3.46 -4.24
N MET A 262 -17.64 -4.05 -3.44
CA MET A 262 -17.07 -3.35 -2.30
C MET A 262 -16.17 -2.19 -2.77
N ALA A 263 -15.33 -2.41 -3.77
CA ALA A 263 -14.53 -1.34 -4.36
C ALA A 263 -15.39 -0.18 -4.89
N GLU A 264 -16.47 -0.50 -5.62
CA GLU A 264 -17.42 0.52 -6.10
C GLU A 264 -18.06 1.30 -4.94
N LYS A 265 -18.49 0.59 -3.89
CA LYS A 265 -19.07 1.23 -2.70
C LYS A 265 -18.07 2.20 -2.07
N GLN A 266 -16.84 1.77 -1.82
CA GLN A 266 -15.79 2.61 -1.25
C GLN A 266 -15.49 3.83 -2.13
N LEU A 267 -15.36 3.64 -3.44
CA LEU A 267 -15.12 4.73 -4.39
C LEU A 267 -16.26 5.74 -4.41
N ARG A 268 -17.53 5.29 -4.38
CA ARG A 268 -18.70 6.18 -4.33
C ARG A 268 -18.77 6.97 -3.02
N THR A 269 -18.48 6.30 -1.89
CA THR A 269 -18.45 6.98 -0.59
C THR A 269 -17.32 8.01 -0.53
N LEU A 270 -16.10 7.65 -0.97
CA LEU A 270 -14.95 8.56 -1.02
C LEU A 270 -15.17 9.75 -2.00
N ALA A 271 -15.96 9.56 -3.04
CA ALA A 271 -16.31 10.60 -4.00
C ALA A 271 -17.50 11.48 -3.55
N SER A 272 -18.10 11.22 -2.39
CA SER A 272 -19.18 12.03 -1.85
C SER A 272 -18.66 13.28 -1.13
N ASP A 273 -19.56 14.25 -0.89
CA ASP A 273 -19.26 15.49 -0.14
C ASP A 273 -18.76 15.23 1.31
N ALA A 274 -18.97 14.01 1.82
CA ALA A 274 -18.46 13.62 3.15
C ALA A 274 -16.95 13.41 3.18
N TYR A 275 -16.32 13.05 2.04
CA TYR A 275 -14.89 12.72 1.98
C TYR A 275 -14.14 13.50 0.91
N LEU A 276 -14.79 13.91 -0.18
CA LEU A 276 -14.15 14.64 -1.27
C LEU A 276 -14.19 16.14 -1.00
N ALA A 277 -13.04 16.75 -0.85
CA ALA A 277 -12.91 18.18 -0.62
C ALA A 277 -13.33 19.01 -1.85
N ARG A 278 -13.89 20.19 -1.61
CA ARG A 278 -14.18 21.15 -2.68
C ARG A 278 -12.90 21.79 -3.21
N PRO A 279 -12.88 22.21 -4.48
CA PRO A 279 -11.73 22.93 -5.04
C PRO A 279 -11.31 24.13 -4.19
N GLY A 280 -10.00 24.18 -3.83
CA GLY A 280 -9.43 25.23 -2.99
C GLY A 280 -9.50 25.00 -1.48
N GLU A 281 -10.19 23.95 -1.04
CA GLU A 281 -10.25 23.51 0.36
C GLU A 281 -9.18 22.45 0.65
N ASN A 282 -9.09 21.98 1.90
CA ASN A 282 -8.28 20.85 2.37
C ASN A 282 -6.79 20.90 1.93
N GLY A 283 -6.21 22.10 1.82
CA GLY A 283 -4.82 22.26 1.36
C GLY A 283 -4.57 21.77 -0.08
N ASN A 284 -5.62 21.69 -0.90
CA ASN A 284 -5.65 21.14 -2.25
C ASN A 284 -5.42 19.61 -2.33
N PHE A 285 -5.62 18.88 -1.24
CA PHE A 285 -5.78 17.45 -1.27
C PHE A 285 -7.22 17.07 -1.65
N LEU A 286 -7.38 15.90 -2.26
CA LEU A 286 -8.70 15.40 -2.70
C LEU A 286 -9.51 14.86 -1.53
N LEU A 287 -8.92 13.94 -0.74
CA LEU A 287 -9.63 13.26 0.33
C LEU A 287 -9.39 13.91 1.70
N MET A 288 -10.47 14.05 2.44
CA MET A 288 -10.51 14.41 3.86
C MET A 288 -10.52 13.15 4.73
N HIS A 289 -10.39 13.32 6.05
CA HIS A 289 -10.70 12.30 7.07
C HIS A 289 -9.81 11.05 7.01
N SER A 290 -8.49 11.25 6.98
CA SER A 290 -7.52 10.17 7.17
C SER A 290 -6.81 10.30 8.51
N VAL A 291 -6.27 9.16 9.01
CA VAL A 291 -5.57 9.10 10.30
C VAL A 291 -4.17 8.52 10.11
N GLY A 292 -3.12 9.33 10.32
CA GLY A 292 -1.72 8.90 10.25
C GLY A 292 -1.33 8.00 11.42
N SER A 293 -1.17 8.57 12.61
CA SER A 293 -0.82 7.83 13.84
C SER A 293 -1.61 8.36 15.04
N ARG A 294 -2.68 7.67 15.39
CA ARG A 294 -3.53 8.04 16.55
C ARG A 294 -2.77 7.96 17.88
N PRO A 295 -1.95 6.92 18.15
CA PRO A 295 -1.20 6.84 19.40
C PRO A 295 -0.17 7.97 19.57
N ASP A 296 0.39 8.48 18.49
CA ASP A 296 1.35 9.57 18.50
C ASP A 296 0.69 10.96 18.46
N ASN A 297 -0.64 11.01 18.38
CA ASN A 297 -1.40 12.24 18.13
C ASN A 297 -0.88 13.03 16.93
N HIS A 298 -0.52 12.29 15.87
CA HIS A 298 0.07 12.82 14.64
C HIS A 298 -0.82 12.51 13.44
N GLU A 299 -1.08 13.52 12.61
CA GLU A 299 -1.93 13.40 11.42
C GLU A 299 -3.33 12.83 11.74
N ILE A 300 -4.05 13.52 12.66
CA ILE A 300 -5.38 13.12 13.11
C ILE A 300 -6.43 13.87 12.32
N ASP A 301 -7.30 13.11 11.62
CA ASP A 301 -8.38 13.66 10.81
C ASP A 301 -7.89 14.71 9.79
N VAL A 302 -6.91 14.33 9.00
CA VAL A 302 -6.22 15.20 8.02
C VAL A 302 -6.15 14.57 6.64
N PRO A 303 -5.87 15.36 5.58
CA PRO A 303 -5.54 14.79 4.27
C PRO A 303 -4.19 14.08 4.30
N LEU A 304 -4.09 12.96 3.57
CA LEU A 304 -2.85 12.22 3.40
C LEU A 304 -2.56 11.99 1.91
N THR A 305 -1.32 12.18 1.51
CA THR A 305 -0.93 12.09 0.08
C THR A 305 -1.24 10.73 -0.54
N TYR A 306 -1.02 9.66 0.22
CA TYR A 306 -1.28 8.30 -0.27
C TYR A 306 -2.79 7.98 -0.32
N ALA A 307 -3.65 8.69 0.43
CA ALA A 307 -5.09 8.59 0.27
C ALA A 307 -5.50 9.03 -1.14
N ASP A 308 -5.06 10.20 -1.58
CA ASP A 308 -5.31 10.73 -2.92
C ASP A 308 -4.72 9.83 -4.00
N TYR A 309 -3.49 9.34 -3.79
CA TYR A 309 -2.82 8.45 -4.74
C TYR A 309 -3.64 7.18 -4.99
N TYR A 310 -4.01 6.46 -3.93
CA TYR A 310 -4.75 5.19 -4.07
C TYR A 310 -6.20 5.40 -4.50
N PHE A 311 -6.81 6.51 -4.16
CA PHE A 311 -8.13 6.88 -4.67
C PHE A 311 -8.14 7.02 -6.19
N LEU A 312 -7.19 7.77 -6.75
CA LEU A 312 -7.08 7.93 -8.21
C LEU A 312 -6.63 6.62 -8.88
N GLU A 313 -5.73 5.85 -8.26
CA GLU A 313 -5.36 4.53 -8.77
C GLU A 313 -6.58 3.59 -8.84
N ALA A 314 -7.37 3.54 -7.78
CA ALA A 314 -8.58 2.72 -7.73
C ALA A 314 -9.62 3.15 -8.79
N LEU A 315 -9.81 4.44 -8.99
CA LEU A 315 -10.70 4.96 -10.04
C LEU A 315 -10.23 4.55 -11.44
N LEU A 316 -8.93 4.65 -11.72
CA LEU A 316 -8.35 4.22 -13.00
C LEU A 316 -8.54 2.72 -13.23
N LYS A 317 -8.23 1.92 -12.24
CA LYS A 317 -8.40 0.45 -12.29
C LYS A 317 -9.87 0.08 -12.48
N TYR A 318 -10.76 0.69 -11.70
CA TYR A 318 -12.20 0.44 -11.78
C TYR A 318 -12.77 0.82 -13.15
N SER A 319 -12.42 1.99 -13.69
CA SER A 319 -12.83 2.42 -15.02
C SER A 319 -12.42 1.41 -16.10
N ARG A 320 -11.19 0.90 -16.08
CA ARG A 320 -10.70 -0.09 -17.03
C ARG A 320 -11.42 -1.42 -16.90
N THR A 321 -11.65 -1.89 -15.68
CA THR A 321 -12.32 -3.16 -15.41
C THR A 321 -13.78 -3.14 -15.86
N THR A 322 -14.46 -2.00 -15.76
CA THR A 322 -15.88 -1.87 -16.12
C THR A 322 -16.09 -1.54 -17.61
N GLN A 323 -15.16 -0.83 -18.25
CA GLN A 323 -15.24 -0.51 -19.69
C GLN A 323 -14.92 -1.70 -20.61
N THR A 324 -14.20 -2.69 -20.12
CA THR A 324 -13.86 -3.92 -20.89
C THR A 324 -14.99 -4.93 -21.00
N LYS A 325 -16.17 -4.68 -20.41
CA LYS A 325 -17.36 -5.49 -20.69
C LYS A 325 -17.96 -5.04 -22.02
N PRO A 326 -17.95 -5.89 -23.09
CA PRO A 326 -18.70 -5.56 -24.30
C PRO A 326 -20.15 -5.40 -23.91
N ASN A 327 -20.80 -4.33 -24.39
CA ASN A 327 -22.25 -4.22 -24.42
C ASN A 327 -22.77 -5.37 -25.31
N ASN A 328 -23.02 -6.53 -24.73
CA ASN A 328 -23.84 -7.55 -25.34
C ASN A 328 -25.29 -7.12 -25.14
N ASN A 329 -25.76 -6.29 -26.06
CA ASN A 329 -27.18 -6.14 -26.35
C ASN A 329 -27.58 -7.20 -27.38
#